data_d27962f29c202b93fb21535a09387a74
#
_entry.id   d27962f29c202b93fb21535a09387a74
#
_cell.length_a   1.000
_cell.length_b   1.000
_cell.length_c   1.000
_cell.angle_alpha   90.00
_cell.angle_beta   90.00
_cell.angle_gamma   90.00
#
_symmetry.space_group_name_H-M   'P 1'
#
loop_
_entity.id
_entity.type
_entity.pdbx_description
1 polymer ?
#
loop_
_entity_poly.entity_id
_entity_poly.type
_entity_poly.pdbx_seq_one_letter_code
_entity_poly.pdbx_strand_id
1 'polypeptide(L)'
;MKKILAINHEFVARSYILFPTLLFAFSIIAHANIITFVWPFIFVYTVEKVMPFILDGRLNLASWSGVTKFCSVIAFIGGVLASIGIYFRFEWLASLAAILIGFGVTGLKLLGDPNKEISGIDLKRVNVIAGFSVIIGLIALGILLMKLPLVVGFVFYTFFLGLEVIYAYVVVKRDKTPLDLKFSFNLKTAFPAIAVLTVVFIISFFKKTGRISDFSWALIVLAIIGIILELRNILGQPFKLFRIWLGAIKNYVIIYTLLFAFQQNKAYWIFIVFIELMLSGMLVGVLSVKLRKIPLTTRYKTALICLTLGLFLTYTDYLYLLGTAITVFCAILLGKWARKQVPDKYSSIDQKLSVFGSLCNQIILFGALELISYFQLDNKSALLIPYIDHQQELQYSREMFYLRVSMITLFVITGIFVIYHDRKYLFKIKKGL
;
A
#
# COMPACT_ATOMS: atom_id res chain seq x y z
N MET A 1 -24.48 14.17 -13.64
CA MET A 1 -24.11 12.75 -13.71
C MET A 1 -22.63 12.52 -13.99
N LYS A 2 -22.04 12.96 -15.12
CA LYS A 2 -20.61 12.73 -15.47
C LYS A 2 -19.63 13.14 -14.38
N LYS A 3 -19.83 14.30 -13.73
CA LYS A 3 -18.98 14.78 -12.64
C LYS A 3 -19.01 13.90 -11.40
N ILE A 4 -20.19 13.41 -11.02
CA ILE A 4 -20.34 12.49 -9.88
C ILE A 4 -19.62 11.17 -10.15
N LEU A 5 -19.79 10.63 -11.35
CA LEU A 5 -19.09 9.41 -11.77
C LEU A 5 -17.57 9.58 -11.82
N ALA A 6 -17.08 10.74 -12.26
CA ALA A 6 -15.64 11.05 -12.23
C ALA A 6 -15.09 11.15 -10.79
N ILE A 7 -15.88 11.69 -9.84
CA ILE A 7 -15.52 11.72 -8.41
C ILE A 7 -15.48 10.28 -7.87
N ASN A 8 -16.45 9.44 -8.24
CA ASN A 8 -16.46 8.03 -7.83
C ASN A 8 -15.25 7.27 -8.36
N HIS A 9 -14.87 7.47 -9.62
CA HIS A 9 -13.65 6.87 -10.19
C HIS A 9 -12.41 7.23 -9.37
N GLU A 10 -12.22 8.51 -9.07
CA GLU A 10 -11.11 8.95 -8.23
C GLU A 10 -11.19 8.42 -6.79
N PHE A 11 -12.41 8.27 -6.24
CA PHE A 11 -12.63 7.64 -4.95
C PHE A 11 -12.18 6.18 -4.97
N VAL A 12 -12.64 5.37 -5.91
CA VAL A 12 -12.27 3.96 -6.05
C VAL A 12 -10.76 3.82 -6.30
N ALA A 13 -10.19 4.63 -7.22
CA ALA A 13 -8.77 4.60 -7.54
C ALA A 13 -7.86 5.02 -6.38
N ARG A 14 -8.31 5.86 -5.45
CA ARG A 14 -7.53 6.29 -4.28
C ARG A 14 -7.69 5.36 -3.09
N SER A 15 -8.86 4.76 -2.96
CA SER A 15 -9.17 3.82 -1.89
C SER A 15 -8.78 2.37 -2.21
N TYR A 16 -8.13 2.12 -3.35
CA TYR A 16 -7.90 0.78 -3.93
C TYR A 16 -7.25 -0.22 -2.97
N ILE A 17 -6.32 0.22 -2.11
CA ILE A 17 -5.72 -0.62 -1.07
C ILE A 17 -6.60 -0.61 0.19
N LEU A 18 -7.10 0.57 0.59
CA LEU A 18 -7.66 0.77 1.91
C LEU A 18 -8.97 0.01 2.12
N PHE A 19 -9.96 0.20 1.24
CA PHE A 19 -11.27 -0.37 1.45
C PHE A 19 -11.29 -1.90 1.37
N PRO A 20 -10.74 -2.53 0.31
CA PRO A 20 -10.72 -3.99 0.25
C PRO A 20 -9.92 -4.60 1.40
N THR A 21 -8.73 -4.07 1.66
CA THR A 21 -7.85 -4.59 2.70
C THR A 21 -8.49 -4.48 4.08
N LEU A 22 -9.15 -3.35 4.41
CA LEU A 22 -9.88 -3.18 5.67
C LEU A 22 -11.06 -4.14 5.77
N LEU A 23 -11.89 -4.24 4.73
CA LEU A 23 -13.06 -5.14 4.74
C LEU A 23 -12.65 -6.59 4.96
N PHE A 24 -11.62 -7.07 4.28
CA PHE A 24 -11.12 -8.44 4.48
C PHE A 24 -10.36 -8.60 5.81
N ALA A 25 -9.69 -7.56 6.33
CA ALA A 25 -9.13 -7.60 7.68
C ALA A 25 -10.22 -7.74 8.76
N PHE A 26 -11.30 -6.97 8.63
CA PHE A 26 -12.46 -7.10 9.53
C PHE A 26 -13.16 -8.46 9.39
N SER A 27 -13.10 -9.10 8.23
CA SER A 27 -13.64 -10.46 8.07
C SER A 27 -12.91 -11.49 8.92
N ILE A 28 -11.60 -11.30 9.15
CA ILE A 28 -10.82 -12.15 10.06
C ILE A 28 -11.33 -12.00 11.48
N ILE A 29 -11.57 -10.76 11.92
CA ILE A 29 -12.04 -10.46 13.28
C ILE A 29 -13.46 -11.00 13.49
N ALA A 30 -14.36 -10.74 12.52
CA ALA A 30 -15.75 -11.16 12.60
C ALA A 30 -15.94 -12.70 12.55
N HIS A 31 -14.97 -13.42 11.97
CA HIS A 31 -14.97 -14.87 11.83
C HIS A 31 -13.76 -15.51 12.54
N ALA A 32 -13.37 -14.98 13.70
CA ALA A 32 -12.19 -15.40 14.45
C ALA A 32 -12.15 -16.92 14.74
N ASN A 33 -13.30 -17.56 14.84
CA ASN A 33 -13.43 -19.01 15.02
C ASN A 33 -13.16 -19.83 13.74
N ILE A 34 -13.06 -19.16 12.57
CA ILE A 34 -12.84 -19.79 11.27
C ILE A 34 -11.48 -19.34 10.76
N ILE A 35 -10.43 -20.06 11.13
CA ILE A 35 -9.02 -19.78 10.78
C ILE A 35 -8.82 -19.51 9.27
N THR A 36 -9.67 -20.07 8.45
CA THR A 36 -9.58 -20.03 7.00
C THR A 36 -9.97 -18.67 6.38
N PHE A 37 -10.71 -17.80 7.08
CA PHE A 37 -11.05 -16.46 6.59
C PHE A 37 -9.88 -15.46 6.48
N VAL A 38 -8.67 -15.88 6.84
CA VAL A 38 -7.45 -15.09 6.56
C VAL A 38 -7.06 -15.13 5.08
N TRP A 39 -7.47 -16.16 4.31
CA TRP A 39 -7.09 -16.29 2.90
C TRP A 39 -7.57 -15.14 2.02
N PRO A 40 -8.82 -14.68 2.10
CA PRO A 40 -9.27 -13.54 1.30
C PRO A 40 -8.42 -12.29 1.52
N PHE A 41 -8.04 -11.99 2.78
CA PHE A 41 -7.17 -10.88 3.09
C PHE A 41 -5.77 -11.04 2.47
N ILE A 42 -5.17 -12.24 2.58
CA ILE A 42 -3.87 -12.53 1.98
C ILE A 42 -3.94 -12.37 0.46
N PHE A 43 -4.99 -12.88 -0.18
CA PHE A 43 -5.13 -12.80 -1.62
C PHE A 43 -5.31 -11.36 -2.13
N VAL A 44 -6.21 -10.57 -1.54
CA VAL A 44 -6.38 -9.17 -1.98
C VAL A 44 -5.08 -8.39 -1.83
N TYR A 45 -4.42 -8.51 -0.68
CA TYR A 45 -3.17 -7.82 -0.41
C TYR A 45 -2.04 -8.25 -1.37
N THR A 46 -1.94 -9.57 -1.61
CA THR A 46 -0.96 -10.15 -2.54
C THR A 46 -1.16 -9.62 -3.95
N VAL A 47 -2.39 -9.69 -4.46
CA VAL A 47 -2.70 -9.24 -5.83
C VAL A 47 -2.43 -7.75 -5.98
N GLU A 48 -2.82 -6.92 -5.02
CA GLU A 48 -2.53 -5.48 -5.02
C GLU A 48 -1.03 -5.17 -5.11
N LYS A 49 -0.19 -5.97 -4.48
CA LYS A 49 1.28 -5.83 -4.50
C LYS A 49 1.93 -6.38 -5.77
N VAL A 50 1.39 -7.44 -6.36
CA VAL A 50 1.94 -8.07 -7.58
C VAL A 50 1.54 -7.35 -8.85
N MET A 51 0.32 -6.80 -8.90
CA MET A 51 -0.21 -6.18 -10.11
C MET A 51 0.68 -5.11 -10.75
N PRO A 52 1.36 -4.19 -10.00
CA PRO A 52 2.28 -3.23 -10.60
C PRO A 52 3.43 -3.87 -11.37
N PHE A 53 3.85 -5.07 -10.97
CA PHE A 53 4.93 -5.80 -11.65
C PHE A 53 4.41 -6.58 -12.86
N ILE A 54 3.21 -7.13 -12.78
CA ILE A 54 2.58 -7.85 -13.90
C ILE A 54 2.22 -6.88 -15.02
N LEU A 55 1.71 -5.70 -14.70
CA LEU A 55 1.25 -4.71 -15.68
C LEU A 55 2.37 -3.76 -16.15
N ASP A 56 3.60 -3.88 -15.61
CA ASP A 56 4.71 -3.03 -16.00
C ASP A 56 5.03 -3.14 -17.50
N GLY A 57 5.05 -1.99 -18.17
CA GLY A 57 5.36 -1.90 -19.61
C GLY A 57 4.24 -2.31 -20.57
N ARG A 58 3.11 -2.84 -20.08
CA ARG A 58 2.00 -3.34 -20.93
C ARG A 58 0.85 -2.39 -21.08
N LEU A 59 0.63 -1.55 -20.08
CA LEU A 59 -0.44 -0.55 -20.10
C LEU A 59 -0.30 0.47 -21.23
N ASN A 60 0.87 0.55 -21.86
CA ASN A 60 1.14 1.44 -22.98
C ASN A 60 0.58 0.97 -24.32
N LEU A 61 0.35 -0.33 -24.44
CA LEU A 61 -0.15 -0.98 -25.65
C LEU A 61 -1.65 -1.23 -25.61
N ALA A 62 -2.25 -1.08 -24.42
CA ALA A 62 -3.66 -1.36 -24.23
C ALA A 62 -4.50 -0.08 -24.36
N SER A 63 -5.67 -0.21 -24.98
CA SER A 63 -6.67 0.84 -24.97
C SER A 63 -7.12 1.16 -23.55
N TRP A 64 -6.98 2.42 -23.15
CA TRP A 64 -7.44 2.94 -21.85
C TRP A 64 -8.88 2.59 -21.54
N SER A 65 -9.74 2.80 -22.53
CA SER A 65 -11.17 2.54 -22.45
C SER A 65 -11.46 1.07 -22.17
N GLY A 66 -10.78 0.17 -22.88
CA GLY A 66 -11.00 -1.26 -22.74
C GLY A 66 -10.53 -1.80 -21.39
N VAL A 67 -9.33 -1.39 -20.95
CA VAL A 67 -8.80 -1.84 -19.66
C VAL A 67 -9.61 -1.27 -18.50
N THR A 68 -10.06 -0.02 -18.57
CA THR A 68 -10.94 0.57 -17.55
C THR A 68 -12.25 -0.23 -17.44
N LYS A 69 -12.88 -0.56 -18.58
CA LYS A 69 -14.11 -1.37 -18.60
C LYS A 69 -13.90 -2.77 -18.02
N PHE A 70 -12.84 -3.44 -18.45
CA PHE A 70 -12.49 -4.78 -17.97
C PHE A 70 -12.22 -4.78 -16.46
N CYS A 71 -11.39 -3.88 -15.96
CA CYS A 71 -11.05 -3.78 -14.56
C CYS A 71 -12.27 -3.41 -13.70
N SER A 72 -13.13 -2.50 -14.15
CA SER A 72 -14.36 -2.11 -13.45
C SER A 72 -15.32 -3.29 -13.30
N VAL A 73 -15.54 -4.05 -14.39
CA VAL A 73 -16.44 -5.20 -14.37
C VAL A 73 -15.91 -6.30 -13.46
N ILE A 74 -14.60 -6.61 -13.54
CA ILE A 74 -13.98 -7.61 -12.67
C ILE A 74 -14.07 -7.20 -11.21
N ALA A 75 -13.78 -5.94 -10.87
CA ALA A 75 -13.89 -5.43 -9.51
C ALA A 75 -15.33 -5.54 -8.99
N PHE A 76 -16.32 -5.18 -9.81
CA PHE A 76 -17.73 -5.26 -9.44
C PHE A 76 -18.20 -6.71 -9.22
N ILE A 77 -17.86 -7.63 -10.12
CA ILE A 77 -18.13 -9.06 -9.94
C ILE A 77 -17.49 -9.55 -8.64
N GLY A 78 -16.23 -9.19 -8.40
CA GLY A 78 -15.55 -9.49 -7.14
C GLY A 78 -16.30 -8.95 -5.91
N GLY A 79 -16.81 -7.72 -5.96
CA GLY A 79 -17.62 -7.13 -4.89
C GLY A 79 -18.90 -7.91 -4.60
N VAL A 80 -19.62 -8.30 -5.64
CA VAL A 80 -20.82 -9.15 -5.50
C VAL A 80 -20.49 -10.51 -4.89
N LEU A 81 -19.46 -11.19 -5.41
CA LEU A 81 -19.01 -12.48 -4.89
C LEU A 81 -18.51 -12.37 -3.44
N ALA A 82 -17.82 -11.28 -3.08
CA ALA A 82 -17.42 -11.04 -1.69
C ALA A 82 -18.61 -10.90 -0.75
N SER A 83 -19.62 -10.13 -1.16
CA SER A 83 -20.85 -9.95 -0.37
C SER A 83 -21.56 -11.30 -0.14
N ILE A 84 -21.66 -12.14 -1.19
CA ILE A 84 -22.25 -13.48 -1.11
C ILE A 84 -21.37 -14.41 -0.24
N GLY A 85 -20.06 -14.45 -0.51
CA GLY A 85 -19.11 -15.31 0.22
C GLY A 85 -19.07 -15.03 1.71
N ILE A 86 -19.10 -13.74 2.11
CA ILE A 86 -19.14 -13.31 3.50
C ILE A 86 -20.48 -13.62 4.16
N TYR A 87 -21.60 -13.41 3.45
CA TYR A 87 -22.95 -13.70 3.97
C TYR A 87 -23.14 -15.18 4.28
N PHE A 88 -22.79 -16.05 3.31
CA PHE A 88 -22.92 -17.51 3.45
C PHE A 88 -21.71 -18.18 4.12
N ARG A 89 -20.68 -17.39 4.50
CA ARG A 89 -19.42 -17.90 5.08
C ARG A 89 -18.69 -18.89 4.14
N PHE A 90 -18.78 -18.67 2.84
CA PHE A 90 -18.06 -19.46 1.84
C PHE A 90 -16.67 -18.85 1.59
N GLU A 91 -15.66 -19.40 2.27
CA GLU A 91 -14.29 -18.90 2.22
C GLU A 91 -13.68 -18.91 0.82
N TRP A 92 -13.86 -19.99 0.07
CA TRP A 92 -13.33 -20.08 -1.30
C TRP A 92 -13.92 -19.00 -2.23
N LEU A 93 -15.20 -18.66 -2.06
CA LEU A 93 -15.86 -17.61 -2.81
C LEU A 93 -15.35 -16.23 -2.40
N ALA A 94 -15.15 -15.99 -1.11
CA ALA A 94 -14.54 -14.78 -0.59
C ALA A 94 -13.07 -14.62 -1.05
N SER A 95 -12.33 -15.73 -1.15
CA SER A 95 -10.96 -15.75 -1.67
C SER A 95 -10.88 -15.42 -3.15
N LEU A 96 -11.76 -16.02 -3.98
CA LEU A 96 -11.87 -15.68 -5.38
C LEU A 96 -12.27 -14.20 -5.57
N ALA A 97 -13.23 -13.73 -4.78
CA ALA A 97 -13.67 -12.33 -4.78
C ALA A 97 -12.52 -11.37 -4.46
N ALA A 98 -11.70 -11.72 -3.47
CA ALA A 98 -10.53 -10.94 -3.07
C ALA A 98 -9.51 -10.79 -4.21
N ILE A 99 -9.26 -11.87 -4.97
CA ILE A 99 -8.40 -11.84 -6.15
C ILE A 99 -8.99 -10.91 -7.22
N LEU A 100 -10.28 -11.01 -7.51
CA LEU A 100 -10.96 -10.21 -8.54
C LEU A 100 -11.00 -8.72 -8.15
N ILE A 101 -11.34 -8.41 -6.90
CA ILE A 101 -11.31 -7.02 -6.40
C ILE A 101 -9.88 -6.47 -6.49
N GLY A 102 -8.89 -7.17 -5.92
CA GLY A 102 -7.50 -6.73 -5.93
C GLY A 102 -6.99 -6.48 -7.33
N PHE A 103 -7.28 -7.37 -8.28
CA PHE A 103 -6.92 -7.21 -9.69
C PHE A 103 -7.60 -5.98 -10.30
N GLY A 104 -8.92 -5.86 -10.19
CA GLY A 104 -9.69 -4.82 -10.82
C GLY A 104 -9.33 -3.43 -10.29
N VAL A 105 -9.35 -3.22 -8.98
CA VAL A 105 -9.09 -1.88 -8.39
C VAL A 105 -7.64 -1.44 -8.56
N THR A 106 -6.68 -2.37 -8.49
CA THR A 106 -5.27 -2.06 -8.74
C THR A 106 -5.04 -1.72 -10.22
N GLY A 107 -5.69 -2.44 -11.13
CA GLY A 107 -5.67 -2.11 -12.55
C GLY A 107 -6.18 -0.70 -12.84
N LEU A 108 -7.32 -0.31 -12.26
CA LEU A 108 -7.87 1.04 -12.36
C LEU A 108 -6.87 2.10 -11.86
N LYS A 109 -6.20 1.85 -10.75
CA LYS A 109 -5.18 2.76 -10.20
C LYS A 109 -3.95 2.89 -11.09
N LEU A 110 -3.48 1.81 -11.70
CA LEU A 110 -2.28 1.78 -12.52
C LEU A 110 -2.46 2.48 -13.86
N LEU A 111 -3.68 2.48 -14.40
CA LEU A 111 -4.01 3.15 -15.65
C LEU A 111 -3.77 4.67 -15.61
N GLY A 112 -3.72 5.27 -14.44
CA GLY A 112 -3.60 6.73 -14.26
C GLY A 112 -4.97 7.39 -14.19
N ASP A 113 -5.05 8.63 -14.66
CA ASP A 113 -6.27 9.45 -14.52
C ASP A 113 -6.92 9.66 -15.90
N PRO A 114 -7.91 8.82 -16.28
CA PRO A 114 -8.63 8.98 -17.56
C PRO A 114 -9.43 10.29 -17.62
N ASN A 115 -9.70 10.92 -16.47
CA ASN A 115 -10.39 12.20 -16.42
C ASN A 115 -9.60 13.34 -17.09
N LYS A 116 -8.28 13.18 -17.28
CA LYS A 116 -7.45 14.19 -17.98
C LYS A 116 -7.85 14.42 -19.44
N GLU A 117 -8.42 13.41 -20.05
CA GLU A 117 -8.84 13.45 -21.45
C GLU A 117 -10.31 13.83 -21.64
N ILE A 118 -11.05 13.99 -20.53
CA ILE A 118 -12.49 14.31 -20.58
C ILE A 118 -12.66 15.83 -20.56
N SER A 119 -13.08 16.40 -21.68
CA SER A 119 -13.38 17.82 -21.75
C SER A 119 -14.53 18.22 -20.80
N GLY A 120 -14.36 19.34 -20.10
CA GLY A 120 -15.39 19.93 -19.22
C GLY A 120 -15.38 19.43 -17.78
N ILE A 121 -14.38 18.65 -17.36
CA ILE A 121 -14.19 18.24 -15.95
C ILE A 121 -13.04 19.05 -15.34
N ASP A 122 -13.33 19.80 -14.26
CA ASP A 122 -12.31 20.42 -13.43
C ASP A 122 -11.63 19.36 -12.54
N LEU A 123 -10.55 18.80 -13.06
CA LEU A 123 -9.77 17.76 -12.39
C LEU A 123 -9.31 18.16 -10.98
N LYS A 124 -8.95 19.43 -10.78
CA LYS A 124 -8.48 19.89 -9.48
C LYS A 124 -9.59 19.79 -8.44
N ARG A 125 -10.81 20.19 -8.81
CA ARG A 125 -11.99 20.13 -7.94
C ARG A 125 -12.43 18.67 -7.71
N VAL A 126 -12.45 17.83 -8.75
CA VAL A 126 -12.76 16.40 -8.66
C VAL A 126 -11.79 15.71 -7.69
N ASN A 127 -10.50 15.96 -7.84
CA ASN A 127 -9.46 15.39 -7.00
C ASN A 127 -9.56 15.79 -5.52
N VAL A 128 -9.95 17.02 -5.22
CA VAL A 128 -10.14 17.47 -3.84
C VAL A 128 -11.37 16.80 -3.23
N ILE A 129 -12.51 16.81 -3.95
CA ILE A 129 -13.74 16.20 -3.48
C ILE A 129 -13.57 14.69 -3.26
N ALA A 130 -12.93 13.98 -4.22
CA ALA A 130 -12.67 12.55 -4.08
C ALA A 130 -11.78 12.23 -2.85
N GLY A 131 -10.77 13.07 -2.59
CA GLY A 131 -9.94 12.91 -1.39
C GLY A 131 -10.77 13.00 -0.09
N PHE A 132 -11.64 14.01 0.03
CA PHE A 132 -12.58 14.11 1.16
C PHE A 132 -13.56 12.94 1.22
N SER A 133 -14.08 12.50 0.06
CA SER A 133 -14.98 11.35 0.00
C SER A 133 -14.34 10.06 0.50
N VAL A 134 -13.03 9.84 0.29
CA VAL A 134 -12.32 8.68 0.85
C VAL A 134 -12.28 8.75 2.37
N ILE A 135 -12.01 9.92 2.96
CA ILE A 135 -11.99 10.09 4.41
C ILE A 135 -13.38 9.85 5.01
N ILE A 136 -14.40 10.48 4.42
CA ILE A 136 -15.80 10.31 4.86
C ILE A 136 -16.22 8.84 4.70
N GLY A 137 -15.86 8.22 3.58
CA GLY A 137 -16.14 6.81 3.32
C GLY A 137 -15.46 5.87 4.33
N LEU A 138 -14.23 6.16 4.74
CA LEU A 138 -13.52 5.39 5.79
C LEU A 138 -14.21 5.53 7.15
N ILE A 139 -14.60 6.74 7.51
CA ILE A 139 -15.35 6.99 8.76
C ILE A 139 -16.70 6.26 8.71
N ALA A 140 -17.44 6.39 7.61
CA ALA A 140 -18.72 5.72 7.42
C ALA A 140 -18.56 4.19 7.48
N LEU A 141 -17.53 3.64 6.80
CA LEU A 141 -17.22 2.21 6.84
C LEU A 141 -16.88 1.76 8.26
N GLY A 142 -16.08 2.53 9.01
CA GLY A 142 -15.75 2.23 10.40
C GLY A 142 -17.01 2.15 11.28
N ILE A 143 -17.91 3.12 11.15
CA ILE A 143 -19.20 3.14 11.88
C ILE A 143 -20.09 1.95 11.48
N LEU A 144 -20.16 1.65 10.18
CA LEU A 144 -20.94 0.51 9.66
C LEU A 144 -20.41 -0.81 10.25
N LEU A 145 -19.10 -1.01 10.22
CA LEU A 145 -18.46 -2.23 10.72
C LEU A 145 -18.58 -2.42 12.24
N MET A 146 -18.72 -1.32 12.99
CA MET A 146 -18.94 -1.38 14.44
C MET A 146 -20.39 -1.67 14.83
N LYS A 147 -21.36 -1.34 13.98
CA LYS A 147 -22.79 -1.39 14.33
C LYS A 147 -23.61 -2.39 13.52
N LEU A 148 -23.14 -2.78 12.35
CA LEU A 148 -23.87 -3.62 11.40
C LEU A 148 -23.08 -4.88 11.02
N PRO A 149 -23.75 -5.92 10.51
CA PRO A 149 -23.07 -7.10 9.98
C PRO A 149 -22.05 -6.72 8.90
N LEU A 150 -20.92 -7.41 8.89
CA LEU A 150 -19.82 -7.16 7.95
C LEU A 150 -20.24 -7.14 6.49
N VAL A 151 -21.22 -7.95 6.10
CA VAL A 151 -21.75 -8.00 4.73
C VAL A 151 -22.24 -6.64 4.25
N VAL A 152 -22.76 -5.80 5.14
CA VAL A 152 -23.23 -4.44 4.80
C VAL A 152 -22.07 -3.58 4.31
N GLY A 153 -20.88 -3.71 4.91
CA GLY A 153 -19.67 -3.03 4.45
C GLY A 153 -19.26 -3.46 3.04
N PHE A 154 -19.37 -4.75 2.71
CA PHE A 154 -19.08 -5.26 1.37
C PHE A 154 -20.12 -4.79 0.36
N VAL A 155 -21.41 -4.81 0.69
CA VAL A 155 -22.50 -4.28 -0.17
C VAL A 155 -22.28 -2.79 -0.43
N PHE A 156 -21.95 -2.01 0.61
CA PHE A 156 -21.64 -0.58 0.50
C PHE A 156 -20.48 -0.35 -0.48
N TYR A 157 -19.40 -1.09 -0.36
CA TYR A 157 -18.25 -0.97 -1.27
C TYR A 157 -18.63 -1.42 -2.71
N THR A 158 -19.38 -2.51 -2.84
CA THR A 158 -19.85 -3.02 -4.13
C THR A 158 -20.71 -2.00 -4.88
N PHE A 159 -21.49 -1.19 -4.18
CA PHE A 159 -22.24 -0.09 -4.78
C PHE A 159 -21.31 0.92 -5.49
N PHE A 160 -20.19 1.32 -4.88
CA PHE A 160 -19.22 2.21 -5.54
C PHE A 160 -18.52 1.54 -6.72
N LEU A 161 -18.26 0.24 -6.66
CA LEU A 161 -17.74 -0.52 -7.79
C LEU A 161 -18.77 -0.60 -8.93
N GLY A 162 -20.06 -0.68 -8.63
CA GLY A 162 -21.14 -0.59 -9.63
C GLY A 162 -21.19 0.78 -10.33
N LEU A 163 -21.04 1.87 -9.57
CA LEU A 163 -20.90 3.21 -10.13
C LEU A 163 -19.66 3.34 -11.02
N GLU A 164 -18.60 2.61 -10.70
CA GLU A 164 -17.37 2.57 -11.50
C GLU A 164 -17.59 1.90 -12.86
N VAL A 165 -18.40 0.82 -12.90
CA VAL A 165 -18.81 0.21 -14.18
C VAL A 165 -19.60 1.22 -15.02
N ILE A 166 -20.55 1.94 -14.42
CA ILE A 166 -21.32 2.97 -15.12
C ILE A 166 -20.38 4.07 -15.65
N TYR A 167 -19.40 4.51 -14.84
CA TYR A 167 -18.40 5.47 -15.29
C TYR A 167 -17.63 4.98 -16.51
N ALA A 168 -17.13 3.74 -16.47
CA ALA A 168 -16.35 3.16 -17.55
C ALA A 168 -17.12 3.06 -18.88
N TYR A 169 -18.45 2.82 -18.84
CA TYR A 169 -19.26 2.70 -20.04
C TYR A 169 -19.84 4.03 -20.51
N VAL A 170 -20.16 4.96 -19.61
CA VAL A 170 -20.89 6.19 -19.93
C VAL A 170 -19.96 7.38 -20.15
N VAL A 171 -18.86 7.46 -19.35
CA VAL A 171 -17.99 8.64 -19.32
C VAL A 171 -16.73 8.44 -20.13
N VAL A 172 -16.12 7.25 -20.06
CA VAL A 172 -14.87 6.96 -20.76
C VAL A 172 -15.15 6.78 -22.25
N LYS A 173 -14.63 7.71 -23.06
CA LYS A 173 -14.76 7.65 -24.52
C LYS A 173 -14.09 6.38 -25.05
N ARG A 174 -14.68 5.85 -26.12
CA ARG A 174 -14.13 4.70 -26.82
C ARG A 174 -12.88 5.12 -27.58
N ASP A 175 -11.72 4.59 -27.21
CA ASP A 175 -10.52 4.78 -28.01
C ASP A 175 -10.65 4.12 -29.35
N LYS A 176 -10.02 4.71 -30.37
CA LYS A 176 -9.98 4.14 -31.73
C LYS A 176 -9.06 2.93 -31.82
N THR A 177 -8.22 2.70 -30.83
CA THR A 177 -7.27 1.57 -30.79
C THR A 177 -8.01 0.29 -30.35
N PRO A 178 -7.85 -0.83 -31.06
CA PRO A 178 -8.41 -2.11 -30.65
C PRO A 178 -7.80 -2.57 -29.31
N LEU A 179 -8.59 -3.33 -28.57
CA LEU A 179 -8.18 -3.93 -27.28
C LEU A 179 -7.12 -4.99 -27.54
N ASP A 180 -5.87 -4.60 -27.68
CA ASP A 180 -4.78 -5.55 -27.81
C ASP A 180 -4.30 -5.96 -26.41
N LEU A 181 -5.09 -6.84 -25.76
CA LEU A 181 -4.74 -7.51 -24.50
C LEU A 181 -3.70 -8.62 -24.77
N LYS A 182 -2.59 -8.28 -25.44
CA LYS A 182 -1.46 -9.19 -25.51
C LYS A 182 -0.81 -9.28 -24.13
N PHE A 183 -1.25 -10.21 -23.32
CA PHE A 183 -0.62 -10.59 -22.07
C PHE A 183 0.74 -11.28 -22.34
N SER A 184 1.76 -10.52 -22.70
CA SER A 184 3.11 -11.04 -22.68
C SER A 184 3.63 -11.01 -21.24
N PHE A 185 3.56 -12.13 -20.54
CA PHE A 185 4.08 -12.25 -19.17
C PHE A 185 5.61 -12.22 -19.19
N ASN A 186 6.23 -11.17 -18.69
CA ASN A 186 7.68 -11.11 -18.54
C ASN A 186 8.08 -11.62 -17.15
N LEU A 187 8.43 -12.91 -17.09
CA LEU A 187 8.79 -13.58 -15.84
C LEU A 187 9.99 -12.90 -15.15
N LYS A 188 10.95 -12.38 -15.91
CA LYS A 188 12.16 -11.73 -15.35
C LYS A 188 11.83 -10.47 -14.53
N THR A 189 10.85 -9.69 -14.96
CA THR A 189 10.43 -8.47 -14.22
C THR A 189 9.46 -8.75 -13.09
N ALA A 190 8.69 -9.85 -13.18
CA ALA A 190 7.73 -10.24 -12.14
C ALA A 190 8.35 -11.17 -11.09
N PHE A 191 9.43 -11.87 -11.39
CA PHE A 191 10.03 -12.88 -10.53
C PHE A 191 10.36 -12.38 -9.12
N PRO A 192 11.00 -11.21 -8.89
CA PRO A 192 11.31 -10.76 -7.55
C PRO A 192 10.05 -10.52 -6.71
N ALA A 193 8.99 -9.98 -7.31
CA ALA A 193 7.73 -9.75 -6.61
C ALA A 193 7.00 -11.04 -6.29
N ILE A 194 6.96 -11.98 -7.24
CA ILE A 194 6.35 -13.29 -7.04
C ILE A 194 7.12 -14.06 -5.96
N ALA A 195 8.46 -14.04 -5.99
CA ALA A 195 9.30 -14.68 -4.98
C ALA A 195 9.00 -14.12 -3.58
N VAL A 196 9.01 -12.79 -3.42
CA VAL A 196 8.73 -12.15 -2.14
C VAL A 196 7.30 -12.46 -1.65
N LEU A 197 6.32 -12.44 -2.54
CA LEU A 197 4.93 -12.74 -2.18
C LEU A 197 4.72 -14.21 -1.86
N THR A 198 5.37 -15.10 -2.59
CA THR A 198 5.40 -16.54 -2.26
C THR A 198 5.99 -16.74 -0.87
N VAL A 199 7.09 -16.03 -0.54
CA VAL A 199 7.70 -16.06 0.80
C VAL A 199 6.74 -15.55 1.87
N VAL A 200 6.11 -14.38 1.68
CA VAL A 200 5.11 -13.84 2.63
C VAL A 200 3.91 -14.78 2.76
N PHE A 201 3.46 -15.37 1.64
CA PHE A 201 2.37 -16.33 1.62
C PHE A 201 2.73 -17.62 2.39
N ILE A 202 3.90 -18.19 2.13
CA ILE A 202 4.40 -19.38 2.81
C ILE A 202 4.62 -19.12 4.29
N ILE A 203 5.22 -18.00 4.68
CA ILE A 203 5.38 -17.61 6.09
C ILE A 203 4.00 -17.54 6.77
N SER A 204 3.02 -16.91 6.14
CA SER A 204 1.66 -16.80 6.66
C SER A 204 0.97 -18.15 6.78
N PHE A 205 1.21 -19.06 5.84
CA PHE A 205 0.69 -20.43 5.85
C PHE A 205 1.30 -21.27 6.98
N PHE A 206 2.63 -21.29 7.09
CA PHE A 206 3.32 -22.09 8.13
C PHE A 206 3.07 -21.57 9.54
N LYS A 207 2.88 -20.26 9.73
CA LYS A 207 2.49 -19.69 11.03
C LYS A 207 1.20 -20.27 11.59
N LYS A 208 0.26 -20.60 10.71
CA LYS A 208 -1.00 -21.25 11.11
C LYS A 208 -0.84 -22.72 11.49
N THR A 209 0.14 -23.41 10.94
CA THR A 209 0.33 -24.84 11.15
C THR A 209 1.27 -25.18 12.31
N GLY A 210 1.82 -24.18 12.99
CA GLY A 210 2.75 -24.35 14.13
C GLY A 210 4.12 -24.96 13.76
N ARG A 211 4.42 -25.14 12.46
CA ARG A 211 5.64 -25.81 11.97
C ARG A 211 6.63 -24.83 11.32
N ILE A 212 6.90 -23.70 11.97
CA ILE A 212 7.66 -22.59 11.34
C ILE A 212 9.18 -22.72 11.48
N SER A 213 9.73 -23.62 12.29
CA SER A 213 11.04 -23.39 12.88
C SER A 213 12.21 -23.18 11.92
N ASP A 214 12.45 -24.05 10.95
CA ASP A 214 13.72 -23.99 10.21
C ASP A 214 13.57 -23.53 8.74
N PHE A 215 12.42 -23.75 8.17
CA PHE A 215 12.13 -23.37 6.78
C PHE A 215 11.91 -21.87 6.59
N SER A 216 11.47 -21.15 7.62
CA SER A 216 11.26 -19.68 7.55
C SER A 216 12.56 -18.93 7.35
N TRP A 217 13.67 -19.37 7.95
CA TRP A 217 14.99 -18.76 7.71
C TRP A 217 15.47 -18.91 6.28
N ALA A 218 15.30 -20.11 5.69
CA ALA A 218 15.65 -20.33 4.30
C ALA A 218 14.87 -19.39 3.35
N LEU A 219 13.59 -19.16 3.65
CA LEU A 219 12.73 -18.25 2.88
C LEU A 219 13.13 -16.78 3.05
N ILE A 220 13.49 -16.36 4.27
CA ILE A 220 14.00 -15.02 4.53
C ILE A 220 15.31 -14.79 3.77
N VAL A 221 16.23 -15.76 3.80
CA VAL A 221 17.50 -15.69 3.04
C VAL A 221 17.23 -15.61 1.54
N LEU A 222 16.33 -16.43 0.98
CA LEU A 222 15.94 -16.36 -0.42
C LEU A 222 15.32 -15.01 -0.79
N ALA A 223 14.51 -14.45 0.07
CA ALA A 223 13.92 -13.13 -0.12
C ALA A 223 14.97 -12.02 -0.09
N ILE A 224 15.94 -12.09 0.83
CA ILE A 224 17.07 -11.15 0.90
C ILE A 224 17.91 -11.25 -0.38
N ILE A 225 18.22 -12.46 -0.86
CA ILE A 225 18.93 -12.66 -2.12
C ILE A 225 18.16 -12.04 -3.29
N GLY A 226 16.84 -12.27 -3.38
CA GLY A 226 15.98 -11.66 -4.39
C GLY A 226 16.00 -10.13 -4.36
N ILE A 227 15.98 -9.54 -3.16
CA ILE A 227 16.11 -8.09 -2.95
C ILE A 227 17.47 -7.59 -3.44
N ILE A 228 18.56 -8.26 -3.07
CA ILE A 228 19.93 -7.87 -3.47
C ILE A 228 20.07 -7.89 -5.00
N LEU A 229 19.57 -8.94 -5.66
CA LEU A 229 19.61 -9.07 -7.10
C LEU A 229 18.82 -7.95 -7.80
N GLU A 230 17.64 -7.61 -7.30
CA GLU A 230 16.85 -6.53 -7.88
C GLU A 230 17.47 -5.16 -7.59
N LEU A 231 18.02 -4.93 -6.39
CA LEU A 231 18.74 -3.70 -6.07
C LEU A 231 19.91 -3.47 -7.01
N ARG A 232 20.64 -4.51 -7.41
CA ARG A 232 21.73 -4.41 -8.39
C ARG A 232 21.25 -3.81 -9.72
N ASN A 233 20.06 -4.17 -10.18
CA ASN A 233 19.46 -3.63 -11.41
C ASN A 233 18.99 -2.17 -11.28
N ILE A 234 18.79 -1.71 -10.05
CA ILE A 234 18.28 -0.38 -9.73
C ILE A 234 19.41 0.61 -9.41
N LEU A 235 20.53 0.10 -8.87
CA LEU A 235 21.72 0.89 -8.58
C LEU A 235 22.23 1.57 -9.87
N GLY A 236 22.49 2.87 -9.78
CA GLY A 236 22.92 3.68 -10.93
C GLY A 236 21.80 4.44 -11.64
N GLN A 237 20.52 4.18 -11.32
CA GLN A 237 19.42 4.96 -11.85
C GLN A 237 18.97 6.08 -10.87
N PRO A 238 18.93 7.35 -11.32
CA PRO A 238 18.65 8.47 -10.43
C PRO A 238 17.28 8.34 -9.76
N PHE A 239 17.23 8.68 -8.48
CA PHE A 239 16.03 8.72 -7.62
C PHE A 239 15.30 7.37 -7.42
N LYS A 240 15.70 6.28 -8.08
CA LYS A 240 15.00 5.00 -7.89
C LYS A 240 15.21 4.45 -6.49
N LEU A 241 16.44 4.45 -6.02
CA LEU A 241 16.78 4.00 -4.67
C LEU A 241 16.09 4.86 -3.59
N PHE A 242 16.09 6.18 -3.79
CA PHE A 242 15.39 7.12 -2.91
C PHE A 242 13.87 6.84 -2.84
N ARG A 243 13.24 6.54 -3.97
CA ARG A 243 11.80 6.21 -4.01
C ARG A 243 11.48 4.89 -3.33
N ILE A 244 12.36 3.87 -3.45
CA ILE A 244 12.24 2.60 -2.73
C ILE A 244 12.31 2.83 -1.22
N TRP A 245 13.31 3.60 -0.77
CA TRP A 245 13.48 3.93 0.63
C TRP A 245 12.27 4.65 1.22
N LEU A 246 11.71 5.64 0.52
CA LEU A 246 10.47 6.30 0.94
C LEU A 246 9.27 5.35 0.97
N GLY A 247 9.21 4.37 0.05
CA GLY A 247 8.20 3.32 0.04
C GLY A 247 8.30 2.41 1.26
N ALA A 248 9.53 2.06 1.65
CA ALA A 248 9.82 1.27 2.84
C ALA A 248 9.38 1.98 4.13
N ILE A 249 9.71 3.27 4.27
CA ILE A 249 9.30 4.08 5.44
C ILE A 249 7.77 4.16 5.56
N LYS A 250 7.07 4.46 4.47
CA LYS A 250 5.59 4.50 4.50
C LYS A 250 4.98 3.17 4.93
N ASN A 251 5.52 2.08 4.42
CA ASN A 251 5.06 0.75 4.78
C ASN A 251 5.39 0.40 6.24
N TYR A 252 6.57 0.80 6.73
CA TYR A 252 6.95 0.63 8.14
C TYR A 252 5.92 1.27 9.06
N VAL A 253 5.57 2.53 8.82
CA VAL A 253 4.58 3.24 9.64
C VAL A 253 3.27 2.45 9.70
N ILE A 254 2.77 1.93 8.57
CA ILE A 254 1.52 1.19 8.52
C ILE A 254 1.63 -0.15 9.28
N ILE A 255 2.60 -0.97 8.91
CA ILE A 255 2.71 -2.34 9.43
C ILE A 255 3.13 -2.34 10.89
N TYR A 256 4.09 -1.49 11.27
CA TYR A 256 4.49 -1.38 12.66
C TYR A 256 3.35 -0.88 13.55
N THR A 257 2.58 0.15 13.10
CA THR A 257 1.41 0.63 13.85
C THR A 257 0.38 -0.49 14.02
N LEU A 258 0.15 -1.27 12.98
CA LEU A 258 -0.77 -2.39 13.03
C LEU A 258 -0.34 -3.41 14.09
N LEU A 259 0.93 -3.84 14.08
CA LEU A 259 1.46 -4.78 15.07
C LEU A 259 1.40 -4.19 16.49
N PHE A 260 1.83 -2.94 16.66
CA PHE A 260 1.86 -2.26 17.94
C PHE A 260 0.45 -2.01 18.51
N ALA A 261 -0.50 -1.61 17.65
CA ALA A 261 -1.87 -1.38 18.05
C ALA A 261 -2.58 -2.65 18.51
N PHE A 262 -2.31 -3.78 17.86
CA PHE A 262 -2.82 -5.08 18.32
C PHE A 262 -2.25 -5.47 19.67
N GLN A 263 -0.95 -5.33 19.89
CA GLN A 263 -0.31 -5.67 21.17
C GLN A 263 -0.76 -4.77 22.33
N GLN A 264 -1.03 -3.49 22.04
CA GLN A 264 -1.47 -2.52 23.06
C GLN A 264 -2.98 -2.44 23.21
N ASN A 265 -3.74 -3.27 22.52
CA ASN A 265 -5.22 -3.21 22.46
C ASN A 265 -5.75 -1.80 22.06
N LYS A 266 -5.02 -1.12 21.18
CA LYS A 266 -5.33 0.24 20.69
C LYS A 266 -5.69 0.22 19.20
N ALA A 267 -6.62 -0.64 18.80
CA ALA A 267 -7.01 -0.82 17.40
C ALA A 267 -7.39 0.49 16.68
N TYR A 268 -7.90 1.51 17.41
CA TYR A 268 -8.22 2.82 16.85
C TYR A 268 -7.00 3.57 16.28
N TRP A 269 -5.75 3.26 16.71
CA TRP A 269 -4.54 3.85 16.14
C TRP A 269 -4.36 3.51 14.67
N ILE A 270 -4.81 2.34 14.27
CA ILE A 270 -4.78 1.91 12.87
C ILE A 270 -5.60 2.87 12.00
N PHE A 271 -6.82 3.19 12.45
CA PHE A 271 -7.68 4.14 11.74
C PHE A 271 -7.06 5.54 11.69
N ILE A 272 -6.45 6.01 12.79
CA ILE A 272 -5.78 7.30 12.82
C ILE A 272 -4.65 7.36 11.79
N VAL A 273 -3.79 6.36 11.72
CA VAL A 273 -2.68 6.33 10.75
C VAL A 273 -3.19 6.25 9.31
N PHE A 274 -4.28 5.57 9.03
CA PHE A 274 -4.87 5.59 7.69
C PHE A 274 -5.45 6.97 7.35
N ILE A 275 -6.08 7.66 8.30
CA ILE A 275 -6.54 9.04 8.13
C ILE A 275 -5.34 9.97 7.90
N GLU A 276 -4.25 9.83 8.65
CA GLU A 276 -3.01 10.59 8.45
C GLU A 276 -2.45 10.41 7.04
N LEU A 277 -2.42 9.17 6.52
CA LEU A 277 -2.01 8.88 5.15
C LEU A 277 -2.85 9.64 4.12
N MET A 278 -4.17 9.63 4.29
CA MET A 278 -5.09 10.31 3.37
C MET A 278 -4.93 11.83 3.44
N LEU A 279 -4.94 12.39 4.65
CA LEU A 279 -4.74 13.82 4.88
C LEU A 279 -3.39 14.30 4.35
N SER A 280 -2.31 13.54 4.59
CA SER A 280 -0.99 13.83 4.07
C SER A 280 -0.98 13.89 2.55
N GLY A 281 -1.63 12.94 1.88
CA GLY A 281 -1.76 12.95 0.41
C GLY A 281 -2.46 14.20 -0.11
N MET A 282 -3.53 14.64 0.55
CA MET A 282 -4.28 15.86 0.21
C MET A 282 -3.45 17.12 0.47
N LEU A 283 -2.86 17.25 1.65
CA LEU A 283 -2.04 18.39 2.04
C LEU A 283 -0.83 18.55 1.13
N VAL A 284 -0.16 17.46 0.77
CA VAL A 284 0.92 17.46 -0.22
C VAL A 284 0.44 17.97 -1.57
N GLY A 285 -0.81 17.68 -1.97
CA GLY A 285 -1.44 18.23 -3.16
C GLY A 285 -1.40 19.76 -3.18
N VAL A 286 -1.86 20.38 -2.11
CA VAL A 286 -1.97 21.83 -1.94
C VAL A 286 -0.60 22.49 -1.69
N LEU A 287 0.15 21.98 -0.72
CA LEU A 287 1.42 22.55 -0.29
C LEU A 287 2.51 22.47 -1.38
N SER A 288 2.53 21.40 -2.18
CA SER A 288 3.52 21.28 -3.25
C SER A 288 3.45 22.40 -4.28
N VAL A 289 2.32 23.08 -4.42
CA VAL A 289 2.15 24.26 -5.28
C VAL A 289 2.67 25.51 -4.59
N LYS A 290 2.32 25.71 -3.32
CA LYS A 290 2.77 26.89 -2.53
C LYS A 290 4.29 26.88 -2.32
N LEU A 291 4.86 25.72 -2.06
CA LEU A 291 6.29 25.55 -1.83
C LEU A 291 7.16 25.73 -3.09
N ARG A 292 6.58 25.89 -4.28
CA ARG A 292 7.37 26.13 -5.52
C ARG A 292 8.24 27.38 -5.46
N LYS A 293 7.90 28.37 -4.64
CA LYS A 293 8.67 29.60 -4.44
C LYS A 293 10.01 29.36 -3.70
N ILE A 294 10.14 28.27 -2.96
CA ILE A 294 11.35 27.93 -2.21
C ILE A 294 12.32 27.15 -3.12
N PRO A 295 13.64 27.37 -3.07
CA PRO A 295 14.60 26.60 -3.83
C PRO A 295 14.46 25.07 -3.56
N LEU A 296 14.55 24.28 -4.62
CA LEU A 296 14.28 22.83 -4.54
C LEU A 296 15.22 22.12 -3.55
N THR A 297 16.49 22.51 -3.51
CA THR A 297 17.49 21.98 -2.55
C THR A 297 17.11 22.23 -1.10
N THR A 298 16.63 23.45 -0.78
CA THR A 298 16.15 23.81 0.55
C THR A 298 14.93 22.97 0.92
N ARG A 299 13.97 22.83 -0.01
CA ARG A 299 12.78 21.99 0.20
C ARG A 299 13.13 20.53 0.55
N TYR A 300 14.08 19.92 -0.21
CA TYR A 300 14.53 18.56 0.07
C TYR A 300 15.19 18.45 1.44
N LYS A 301 16.11 19.38 1.77
CA LYS A 301 16.80 19.37 3.08
C LYS A 301 15.79 19.49 4.22
N THR A 302 14.89 20.47 4.17
CA THR A 302 13.89 20.68 5.22
C THR A 302 12.99 19.45 5.37
N ALA A 303 12.49 18.89 4.27
CA ALA A 303 11.61 17.72 4.33
C ALA A 303 12.34 16.46 4.84
N LEU A 304 13.63 16.28 4.53
CA LEU A 304 14.43 15.19 5.07
C LEU A 304 14.67 15.34 6.57
N ILE A 305 14.98 16.55 7.04
CA ILE A 305 15.13 16.85 8.48
C ILE A 305 13.78 16.57 9.19
N CYS A 306 12.66 17.06 8.68
CA CYS A 306 11.35 16.82 9.25
C CYS A 306 11.00 15.32 9.25
N LEU A 307 11.34 14.58 8.20
CA LEU A 307 11.12 13.13 8.14
C LEU A 307 11.91 12.41 9.22
N THR A 308 13.18 12.76 9.40
CA THR A 308 14.05 12.18 10.44
C THR A 308 13.52 12.52 11.84
N LEU A 309 13.13 13.78 12.08
CA LEU A 309 12.50 14.20 13.34
C LEU A 309 11.20 13.42 13.58
N GLY A 310 10.35 13.25 12.55
CA GLY A 310 9.14 12.44 12.65
C GLY A 310 9.44 11.00 13.07
N LEU A 311 10.45 10.37 12.48
CA LEU A 311 10.88 9.03 12.88
C LEU A 311 11.33 9.00 14.35
N PHE A 312 12.12 9.99 14.81
CA PHE A 312 12.53 10.06 16.22
C PHE A 312 11.38 10.31 17.18
N LEU A 313 10.37 11.12 16.80
CA LEU A 313 9.19 11.32 17.64
C LEU A 313 8.40 10.02 17.85
N THR A 314 8.49 9.07 16.95
CA THR A 314 7.86 7.75 17.13
C THR A 314 8.53 6.90 18.22
N TYR A 315 9.69 7.29 18.79
CA TYR A 315 10.29 6.55 19.91
C TYR A 315 9.45 6.56 21.17
N THR A 316 8.71 7.64 21.41
CA THR A 316 7.84 7.77 22.56
C THR A 316 6.40 7.48 22.19
N ASP A 317 5.70 6.72 23.02
CA ASP A 317 4.31 6.36 22.75
C ASP A 317 3.38 7.59 22.73
N TYR A 318 3.68 8.61 23.55
CA TYR A 318 2.91 9.85 23.59
C TYR A 318 2.98 10.67 22.31
N LEU A 319 4.14 10.66 21.64
CA LEU A 319 4.36 11.42 20.41
C LEU A 319 4.27 10.53 19.16
N TYR A 320 3.94 9.25 19.33
CA TYR A 320 3.96 8.25 18.26
C TYR A 320 3.10 8.69 17.07
N LEU A 321 1.83 9.02 17.30
CA LEU A 321 0.91 9.44 16.23
C LEU A 321 1.35 10.75 15.55
N LEU A 322 1.88 11.71 16.31
CA LEU A 322 2.46 12.92 15.72
C LEU A 322 3.69 12.60 14.86
N GLY A 323 4.55 11.69 15.34
CA GLY A 323 5.71 11.22 14.61
C GLY A 323 5.33 10.52 13.30
N THR A 324 4.31 9.65 13.32
CA THR A 324 3.80 8.97 12.13
C THR A 324 3.21 9.96 11.13
N ALA A 325 2.41 10.94 11.56
CA ALA A 325 1.84 11.97 10.71
C ALA A 325 2.92 12.77 9.97
N ILE A 326 3.95 13.25 10.69
CA ILE A 326 5.07 14.01 10.11
C ILE A 326 5.86 13.13 9.14
N THR A 327 6.18 11.89 9.53
CA THR A 327 6.95 10.94 8.72
C THR A 327 6.24 10.65 7.40
N VAL A 328 4.96 10.31 7.45
CA VAL A 328 4.15 9.97 6.28
C VAL A 328 4.01 11.19 5.36
N PHE A 329 3.70 12.35 5.93
CA PHE A 329 3.58 13.60 5.17
C PHE A 329 4.87 13.91 4.41
N CYS A 330 6.02 13.89 5.09
CA CYS A 330 7.32 14.16 4.47
C CYS A 330 7.70 13.10 3.43
N ALA A 331 7.43 11.82 3.69
CA ALA A 331 7.71 10.75 2.73
C ALA A 331 6.87 10.88 1.45
N ILE A 332 5.59 11.25 1.55
CA ILE A 332 4.74 11.51 0.38
C ILE A 332 5.20 12.75 -0.38
N LEU A 333 5.55 13.83 0.33
CA LEU A 333 6.02 15.08 -0.25
C LEU A 333 7.33 14.89 -1.03
N LEU A 334 8.31 14.24 -0.42
CA LEU A 334 9.59 13.89 -1.03
C LEU A 334 9.41 12.97 -2.25
N GLY A 335 8.56 11.96 -2.14
CA GLY A 335 8.22 11.07 -3.26
C GLY A 335 7.61 11.82 -4.44
N LYS A 336 6.69 12.77 -4.19
CA LYS A 336 6.10 13.62 -5.24
C LYS A 336 7.13 14.51 -5.93
N TRP A 337 8.09 15.06 -5.18
CA TRP A 337 9.16 15.87 -5.77
C TRP A 337 10.15 15.03 -6.57
N ALA A 338 10.58 13.88 -6.04
CA ALA A 338 11.44 12.93 -6.75
C ALA A 338 10.83 12.49 -8.09
N ARG A 339 9.52 12.16 -8.10
CA ARG A 339 8.80 11.78 -9.32
C ARG A 339 8.84 12.87 -10.39
N LYS A 340 8.80 14.16 -10.02
CA LYS A 340 8.85 15.26 -10.97
C LYS A 340 10.22 15.46 -11.61
N GLN A 341 11.29 14.97 -10.98
CA GLN A 341 12.66 15.10 -11.48
C GLN A 341 13.01 14.01 -12.50
N VAL A 342 12.32 12.89 -12.45
CA VAL A 342 12.50 11.80 -13.41
C VAL A 342 11.25 11.76 -14.26
N PRO A 343 11.34 12.06 -15.56
CA PRO A 343 10.21 11.93 -16.47
C PRO A 343 9.93 10.45 -16.73
N ASP A 344 9.34 9.78 -15.75
CA ASP A 344 8.75 8.48 -15.98
C ASP A 344 7.49 8.69 -16.81
N LYS A 345 7.47 8.18 -18.03
CA LYS A 345 6.30 8.21 -18.89
C LYS A 345 5.07 7.57 -18.23
N TYR A 346 5.29 6.76 -17.16
CA TYR A 346 4.28 5.84 -16.63
C TYR A 346 4.16 5.94 -15.10
N SER A 347 2.94 6.08 -14.63
CA SER A 347 2.63 6.06 -13.20
C SER A 347 2.91 4.67 -12.56
N SER A 348 2.89 3.62 -13.37
CA SER A 348 3.18 2.24 -12.95
C SER A 348 4.57 2.05 -12.36
N ILE A 349 5.61 2.68 -12.96
CA ILE A 349 7.00 2.57 -12.47
C ILE A 349 7.15 3.15 -11.07
N ASP A 350 6.52 4.29 -10.79
CA ASP A 350 6.56 4.90 -9.47
C ASP A 350 5.93 4.02 -8.40
N GLN A 351 4.78 3.44 -8.74
CA GLN A 351 4.08 2.53 -7.85
C GLN A 351 4.87 1.25 -7.63
N LYS A 352 5.49 0.68 -8.68
CA LYS A 352 6.38 -0.48 -8.60
C LYS A 352 7.52 -0.24 -7.60
N LEU A 353 8.24 0.87 -7.70
CA LEU A 353 9.34 1.20 -6.79
C LEU A 353 8.88 1.37 -5.34
N SER A 354 7.74 2.03 -5.13
CA SER A 354 7.17 2.18 -3.79
C SER A 354 6.72 0.84 -3.21
N VAL A 355 6.13 -0.03 -4.02
CA VAL A 355 5.74 -1.39 -3.61
C VAL A 355 6.95 -2.25 -3.32
N PHE A 356 8.00 -2.18 -4.14
CA PHE A 356 9.25 -2.89 -3.88
C PHE A 356 9.85 -2.49 -2.53
N GLY A 357 9.91 -1.19 -2.23
CA GLY A 357 10.33 -0.70 -0.90
C GLY A 357 9.45 -1.23 0.24
N SER A 358 8.14 -1.29 0.01
CA SER A 358 7.18 -1.87 0.96
C SER A 358 7.47 -3.34 1.24
N LEU A 359 7.79 -4.13 0.22
CA LEU A 359 8.13 -5.55 0.37
C LEU A 359 9.46 -5.74 1.10
N CYS A 360 10.49 -4.95 0.75
CA CYS A 360 11.77 -4.95 1.46
C CYS A 360 11.57 -4.68 2.96
N ASN A 361 10.78 -3.67 3.29
CA ASN A 361 10.48 -3.35 4.69
C ASN A 361 9.79 -4.51 5.41
N GLN A 362 8.81 -5.15 4.79
CA GLN A 362 8.10 -6.27 5.43
C GLN A 362 9.04 -7.42 5.77
N ILE A 363 9.92 -7.80 4.83
CA ILE A 363 10.89 -8.87 5.06
C ILE A 363 11.83 -8.51 6.21
N ILE A 364 12.35 -7.29 6.22
CA ILE A 364 13.26 -6.83 7.27
C ILE A 364 12.53 -6.75 8.61
N LEU A 365 11.31 -6.20 8.63
CA LEU A 365 10.52 -6.05 9.84
C LEU A 365 10.16 -7.41 10.46
N PHE A 366 9.66 -8.35 9.64
CA PHE A 366 9.33 -9.69 10.13
C PHE A 366 10.58 -10.49 10.50
N GLY A 367 11.69 -10.33 9.77
CA GLY A 367 12.97 -10.92 10.15
C GLY A 367 13.49 -10.37 11.48
N ALA A 368 13.39 -9.07 11.71
CA ALA A 368 13.76 -8.45 12.99
C ALA A 368 12.85 -8.90 14.13
N LEU A 369 11.53 -9.03 13.89
CA LEU A 369 10.60 -9.60 14.87
C LEU A 369 10.97 -11.02 15.28
N GLU A 370 11.30 -11.88 14.33
CA GLU A 370 11.73 -13.25 14.61
C GLU A 370 13.05 -13.30 15.37
N LEU A 371 14.02 -12.46 15.01
CA LEU A 371 15.30 -12.35 15.71
C LEU A 371 15.11 -11.91 17.17
N ILE A 372 14.32 -10.88 17.40
CA ILE A 372 14.04 -10.38 18.76
C ILE A 372 13.30 -11.45 19.56
N SER A 373 12.30 -12.11 18.97
CA SER A 373 11.58 -13.21 19.63
C SER A 373 12.51 -14.35 20.00
N TYR A 374 13.42 -14.73 19.13
CA TYR A 374 14.38 -15.80 19.36
C TYR A 374 15.36 -15.48 20.48
N PHE A 375 15.98 -14.27 20.43
CA PHE A 375 17.02 -13.92 21.40
C PHE A 375 16.52 -13.48 22.78
N GLN A 376 15.28 -12.97 22.85
CA GLN A 376 14.76 -12.44 24.12
C GLN A 376 13.67 -13.28 24.76
N LEU A 377 12.96 -14.07 23.99
CA LEU A 377 11.79 -14.81 24.48
C LEU A 377 11.92 -16.32 24.34
N ASP A 378 13.08 -16.82 23.87
CA ASP A 378 13.33 -18.25 23.56
C ASP A 378 12.21 -18.91 22.73
N ASN A 379 11.36 -18.08 22.09
CA ASN A 379 10.25 -18.52 21.26
C ASN A 379 10.23 -17.76 19.94
N LYS A 380 10.49 -18.47 18.85
CA LYS A 380 10.65 -17.92 17.49
C LYS A 380 9.46 -17.10 16.97
N SER A 381 8.28 -17.22 17.56
CA SER A 381 7.06 -16.56 17.07
C SER A 381 6.30 -15.76 18.13
N ALA A 382 6.85 -15.63 19.34
CA ALA A 382 6.13 -15.06 20.47
C ALA A 382 5.55 -13.65 20.20
N LEU A 383 6.29 -12.78 19.50
CA LEU A 383 5.81 -11.43 19.18
C LEU A 383 4.72 -11.38 18.11
N LEU A 384 4.52 -12.47 17.38
CA LEU A 384 3.50 -12.55 16.33
C LEU A 384 2.22 -13.27 16.81
N ILE A 385 2.31 -14.03 17.91
CA ILE A 385 1.17 -14.77 18.49
C ILE A 385 0.00 -13.84 18.82
N PRO A 386 0.15 -12.68 19.48
CA PRO A 386 -0.96 -11.77 19.76
C PRO A 386 -1.65 -11.26 18.50
N TYR A 387 -0.90 -11.09 17.41
CA TYR A 387 -1.44 -10.69 16.12
C TYR A 387 -2.23 -11.80 15.42
N ILE A 388 -1.82 -13.06 15.61
CA ILE A 388 -2.41 -14.24 14.96
C ILE A 388 -3.59 -14.78 15.77
N ASP A 389 -3.40 -14.94 17.09
CA ASP A 389 -4.35 -15.64 17.97
C ASP A 389 -5.26 -14.71 18.77
N HIS A 390 -5.12 -13.38 18.61
CA HIS A 390 -5.88 -12.39 19.39
C HIS A 390 -5.78 -12.59 20.92
N GLN A 391 -4.72 -13.24 21.41
CA GLN A 391 -4.48 -13.41 22.83
C GLN A 391 -4.02 -12.08 23.44
N GLN A 392 -4.89 -11.45 24.21
CA GLN A 392 -4.69 -10.12 24.80
C GLN A 392 -3.72 -10.10 25.99
N GLU A 393 -3.28 -11.24 26.49
CA GLU A 393 -2.60 -11.32 27.78
C GLU A 393 -1.09 -11.04 27.74
N LEU A 394 -0.46 -11.05 26.56
CA LEU A 394 0.98 -10.90 26.42
C LEU A 394 1.34 -9.52 25.93
N GLN A 395 1.72 -8.62 26.85
CA GLN A 395 2.23 -7.29 26.52
C GLN A 395 3.76 -7.31 26.36
N TYR A 396 4.23 -7.42 25.13
CA TYR A 396 5.66 -7.32 24.79
C TYR A 396 6.08 -5.89 24.47
N SER A 397 5.81 -4.96 25.38
CA SER A 397 6.08 -3.52 25.14
C SER A 397 7.58 -3.23 24.97
N ARG A 398 8.45 -3.96 25.70
CA ARG A 398 9.90 -3.81 25.64
C ARG A 398 10.46 -4.30 24.32
N GLU A 399 10.05 -5.45 23.87
CA GLU A 399 10.48 -6.07 22.61
C GLU A 399 10.00 -5.27 21.41
N MET A 400 8.79 -4.76 21.45
CA MET A 400 8.28 -3.84 20.43
C MET A 400 9.05 -2.51 20.41
N PHE A 401 9.49 -2.02 21.56
CA PHE A 401 10.37 -0.87 21.61
C PHE A 401 11.72 -1.17 20.95
N TYR A 402 12.33 -2.32 21.22
CA TYR A 402 13.59 -2.70 20.56
C TYR A 402 13.43 -2.84 19.04
N LEU A 403 12.33 -3.43 18.59
CA LEU A 403 12.01 -3.47 17.17
C LEU A 403 11.92 -2.08 16.56
N ARG A 404 11.24 -1.16 17.23
CA ARG A 404 11.10 0.24 16.81
C ARG A 404 12.44 0.93 16.69
N VAL A 405 13.27 0.83 17.73
CA VAL A 405 14.63 1.40 17.74
C VAL A 405 15.47 0.84 16.60
N SER A 406 15.47 -0.47 16.42
CA SER A 406 16.24 -1.14 15.36
C SER A 406 15.80 -0.70 13.97
N MET A 407 14.50 -0.64 13.72
CA MET A 407 13.97 -0.24 12.42
C MET A 407 14.25 1.24 12.11
N ILE A 408 14.08 2.14 13.07
CA ILE A 408 14.36 3.57 12.86
C ILE A 408 15.87 3.79 12.62
N THR A 409 16.72 3.12 13.39
CA THR A 409 18.17 3.17 13.19
C THR A 409 18.53 2.69 11.78
N LEU A 410 17.94 1.59 11.32
CA LEU A 410 18.14 1.08 9.98
C LEU A 410 17.69 2.09 8.92
N PHE A 411 16.53 2.76 9.10
CA PHE A 411 16.08 3.79 8.17
C PHE A 411 16.98 5.00 8.13
N VAL A 412 17.54 5.42 9.26
CA VAL A 412 18.49 6.53 9.30
C VAL A 412 19.79 6.15 8.57
N ILE A 413 20.37 4.99 8.85
CA ILE A 413 21.60 4.50 8.20
C ILE A 413 21.40 4.34 6.69
N THR A 414 20.33 3.64 6.29
CA THR A 414 20.01 3.46 4.86
C THR A 414 19.66 4.78 4.19
N GLY A 415 19.04 5.71 4.91
CA GLY A 415 18.75 7.07 4.43
C GLY A 415 20.01 7.86 4.12
N ILE A 416 21.02 7.82 5.00
CA ILE A 416 22.33 8.45 4.78
C ILE A 416 22.97 7.87 3.51
N PHE A 417 22.96 6.54 3.35
CA PHE A 417 23.50 5.89 2.15
C PHE A 417 22.76 6.31 0.88
N VAL A 418 21.43 6.30 0.90
CA VAL A 418 20.58 6.67 -0.25
C VAL A 418 20.78 8.13 -0.63
N ILE A 419 20.84 9.03 0.36
CA ILE A 419 21.07 10.46 0.14
C ILE A 419 22.47 10.70 -0.42
N TYR A 420 23.47 9.99 0.09
CA TYR A 420 24.85 10.07 -0.43
C TYR A 420 24.92 9.59 -1.87
N HIS A 421 24.29 8.45 -2.20
CA HIS A 421 24.25 7.90 -3.54
C HIS A 421 23.54 8.86 -4.52
N ASP A 422 22.38 9.39 -4.12
CA ASP A 422 21.56 10.24 -4.98
C ASP A 422 21.90 11.74 -4.84
N ARG A 423 22.95 12.10 -4.08
CA ARG A 423 23.32 13.52 -3.80
C ARG A 423 23.49 14.38 -5.06
N LYS A 424 24.02 13.80 -6.14
CA LYS A 424 24.22 14.49 -7.41
C LYS A 424 22.90 14.94 -8.04
N TYR A 425 21.85 14.17 -7.81
CA TYR A 425 20.51 14.42 -8.34
C TYR A 425 19.67 15.24 -7.36
N LEU A 426 19.79 14.99 -6.05
CA LEU A 426 19.04 15.72 -5.01
C LEU A 426 19.51 17.20 -4.88
N PHE A 427 20.81 17.46 -5.03
CA PHE A 427 21.40 18.77 -4.71
C PHE A 427 22.11 19.47 -5.87
N LYS A 428 22.35 18.81 -7.01
CA LYS A 428 22.95 19.38 -8.22
C LYS A 428 21.92 19.65 -9.32
N ILE A 429 20.73 20.08 -8.98
CA ILE A 429 19.79 20.53 -10.01
C ILE A 429 20.35 21.80 -10.61
N LYS A 430 20.83 21.67 -11.87
CA LYS A 430 21.36 22.77 -12.66
C LYS A 430 20.42 23.97 -12.60
N LYS A 431 20.99 25.15 -12.39
CA LYS A 431 20.42 26.41 -12.80
C LYS A 431 20.21 26.31 -14.33
N GLY A 432 19.00 26.09 -14.77
CA GLY A 432 18.65 26.10 -16.19
C GLY A 432 17.86 24.88 -16.63
N LEU A 433 16.61 24.91 -16.40
CA LEU A 433 15.50 24.44 -17.27
C LEU A 433 14.30 25.30 -16.95
#